data_a6602797dfce0a5acfb08feaa7004033
#
_entry.id   a6602797dfce0a5acfb08feaa7004033
#
_cell.length_a   1.000
_cell.length_b   1.000
_cell.length_c   1.000
_cell.angle_alpha   90.00
_cell.angle_beta   90.00
_cell.angle_gamma   90.00
#
_symmetry.space_group_name_H-M   'P 1'
#
loop_
_entity.id
_entity.type
_entity.pdbx_description
1 polymer ?
#
loop_
_entity_poly.entity_id
_entity_poly.type
_entity_poly.pdbx_seq_one_letter_code
_entity_poly.pdbx_strand_id
1 'polypeptide(L)'
;MINKQRLLDEFLELVQIDSATKDERKIADALLAKFRALGITAEEDDTGDKIQGTAGNLLAVMDGGKDAPALLFCAHMDRVEPGSGIKPQIKDGIISSDGTTILAADDVAGIAAILEGLRIVKERQIPHGRIEILFTVAEEGGLYGAKMLDASKLKAKAGFFLDAGGPVGTVVVQAPAQKNFRAVIHGKAAHAGVAPENGISAIVVAAQAIAKMNLGRIDQETTANIGLIRGGEATNIIPDRVELVGEARSRSSAKLEKQVEHMEEVIRRTCSDYGVSADIKVSDSYGAFSLNQNDFVVKLACQAAEAMGLEPRLESTGGGSDANIINGYGISSVVLGMGYDHVHTTSEVMPIDQLVAAAAYVVSIIENS
;
A
#
# COMPACT_ATOMS: atom_id res chain seq x y z
N MET A 1 -26.77 -0.84 14.10
CA MET A 1 -26.85 -0.10 12.83
C MET A 1 -25.76 0.96 12.86
N ILE A 2 -25.00 1.14 11.79
CA ILE A 2 -23.94 2.15 11.70
C ILE A 2 -24.56 3.56 11.78
N ASN A 3 -23.90 4.46 12.50
CA ASN A 3 -24.30 5.87 12.52
C ASN A 3 -23.70 6.59 11.30
N LYS A 4 -24.50 6.62 10.22
CA LYS A 4 -24.07 7.16 8.91
C LYS A 4 -23.55 8.61 9.00
N GLN A 5 -24.24 9.48 9.77
CA GLN A 5 -23.81 10.89 9.86
C GLN A 5 -22.49 11.02 10.59
N ARG A 6 -22.31 10.34 11.73
CA ARG A 6 -21.05 10.36 12.50
C ARG A 6 -19.87 9.84 11.69
N LEU A 7 -20.07 8.71 10.97
CA LEU A 7 -19.03 8.13 10.10
C LEU A 7 -18.65 9.10 8.98
N LEU A 8 -19.65 9.74 8.34
CA LEU A 8 -19.42 10.70 7.28
C LEU A 8 -18.67 11.93 7.80
N ASP A 9 -19.10 12.51 8.93
CA ASP A 9 -18.45 13.67 9.55
C ASP A 9 -16.99 13.35 9.92
N GLU A 10 -16.72 12.15 10.45
CA GLU A 10 -15.37 11.70 10.78
C GLU A 10 -14.49 11.51 9.55
N PHE A 11 -15.00 10.88 8.50
CA PHE A 11 -14.29 10.73 7.24
C PHE A 11 -13.93 12.11 6.64
N LEU A 12 -14.91 13.03 6.58
CA LEU A 12 -14.70 14.38 6.06
C LEU A 12 -13.71 15.20 6.91
N GLU A 13 -13.71 15.02 8.22
CA GLU A 13 -12.70 15.61 9.11
C GLU A 13 -11.30 15.09 8.80
N LEU A 14 -11.14 13.76 8.72
CA LEU A 14 -9.83 13.12 8.58
C LEU A 14 -9.19 13.37 7.21
N VAL A 15 -9.95 13.37 6.11
CA VAL A 15 -9.38 13.66 4.78
C VAL A 15 -8.84 15.10 4.66
N GLN A 16 -9.30 16.02 5.50
CA GLN A 16 -8.82 17.42 5.51
C GLN A 16 -7.55 17.61 6.36
N ILE A 17 -7.09 16.59 7.08
CA ILE A 17 -5.83 16.65 7.82
C ILE A 17 -4.70 16.24 6.87
N ASP A 18 -3.80 17.16 6.55
CA ASP A 18 -2.64 16.84 5.71
C ASP A 18 -1.78 15.76 6.35
N SER A 19 -1.43 14.73 5.55
CA SER A 19 -0.62 13.59 5.98
C SER A 19 0.15 12.99 4.82
N ALA A 20 1.02 13.79 4.19
CA ALA A 20 1.92 13.26 3.17
C ALA A 20 2.83 12.17 3.76
N THR A 21 3.27 11.23 2.92
CA THR A 21 4.19 10.14 3.33
C THR A 21 5.40 10.71 4.09
N LYS A 22 5.62 10.23 5.31
CA LYS A 22 6.61 10.66 6.32
C LYS A 22 6.28 11.99 7.01
N ASP A 23 5.12 12.61 6.77
CA ASP A 23 4.64 13.80 7.48
C ASP A 23 3.24 13.58 8.06
N GLU A 24 3.08 12.47 8.80
CA GLU A 24 1.80 12.02 9.34
C GLU A 24 1.49 12.54 10.76
N ARG A 25 2.33 13.43 11.32
CA ARG A 25 2.18 13.87 12.73
C ARG A 25 0.78 14.37 13.07
N LYS A 26 0.18 15.19 12.20
CA LYS A 26 -1.13 15.80 12.47
C LYS A 26 -2.25 14.76 12.55
N ILE A 27 -2.26 13.80 11.62
CA ILE A 27 -3.28 12.75 11.63
C ILE A 27 -3.03 11.75 12.76
N ALA A 28 -1.79 11.43 13.09
CA ALA A 28 -1.45 10.57 14.22
C ALA A 28 -1.94 11.18 15.55
N ASP A 29 -1.71 12.47 15.77
CA ASP A 29 -2.21 13.17 16.97
C ASP A 29 -3.74 13.17 17.05
N ALA A 30 -4.42 13.40 15.92
CA ALA A 30 -5.89 13.33 15.85
C ALA A 30 -6.41 11.92 16.17
N LEU A 31 -5.78 10.87 15.63
CA LEU A 31 -6.16 9.48 15.88
C LEU A 31 -5.90 9.06 17.33
N LEU A 32 -4.78 9.45 17.93
CA LEU A 32 -4.52 9.23 19.36
C LEU A 32 -5.59 9.90 20.24
N ALA A 33 -6.03 11.12 19.87
CA ALA A 33 -7.13 11.79 20.56
C ALA A 33 -8.46 11.04 20.41
N LYS A 34 -8.75 10.50 19.22
CA LYS A 34 -9.95 9.69 18.95
C LYS A 34 -9.94 8.36 19.72
N PHE A 35 -8.82 7.65 19.79
CA PHE A 35 -8.69 6.45 20.64
C PHE A 35 -8.89 6.78 22.12
N ARG A 36 -8.32 7.88 22.60
CA ARG A 36 -8.52 8.34 23.98
C ARG A 36 -10.00 8.65 24.27
N ALA A 37 -10.69 9.32 23.35
CA ALA A 37 -12.14 9.60 23.48
C ALA A 37 -12.98 8.32 23.50
N LEU A 38 -12.52 7.28 22.79
CA LEU A 38 -13.13 5.94 22.84
C LEU A 38 -12.77 5.16 24.11
N GLY A 39 -11.87 5.66 24.95
CA GLY A 39 -11.36 4.90 26.10
C GLY A 39 -10.58 3.65 25.66
N ILE A 40 -9.88 3.72 24.53
CA ILE A 40 -9.00 2.67 24.01
C ILE A 40 -7.57 3.11 24.21
N THR A 41 -6.74 2.23 24.79
CA THR A 41 -5.32 2.51 24.96
C THR A 41 -4.62 2.37 23.62
N ALA A 42 -3.92 3.40 23.19
CA ALA A 42 -3.12 3.41 21.98
C ALA A 42 -1.70 3.89 22.29
N GLU A 43 -0.72 3.29 21.65
CA GLU A 43 0.69 3.62 21.73
C GLU A 43 1.22 3.97 20.33
N GLU A 44 2.14 4.91 20.27
CA GLU A 44 2.92 5.22 19.08
C GLU A 44 4.27 4.54 19.19
N ASP A 45 4.72 3.88 18.13
CA ASP A 45 6.03 3.23 18.09
C ASP A 45 7.15 4.19 17.61
N ASP A 46 8.38 3.69 17.58
CA ASP A 46 9.57 4.45 17.17
C ASP A 46 9.85 4.40 15.64
N THR A 47 8.88 3.99 14.85
CA THR A 47 9.03 3.87 13.39
C THR A 47 9.38 5.22 12.75
N GLY A 48 8.77 6.31 13.20
CA GLY A 48 9.06 7.66 12.70
C GLY A 48 10.56 7.98 12.74
N ASP A 49 11.22 7.72 13.86
CA ASP A 49 12.67 7.95 13.99
C ASP A 49 13.47 7.08 13.01
N LYS A 50 13.09 5.82 12.82
CA LYS A 50 13.78 4.87 11.94
C LYS A 50 13.70 5.24 10.46
N ILE A 51 12.58 5.83 10.02
CA ILE A 51 12.34 6.19 8.61
C ILE A 51 12.57 7.69 8.32
N GLN A 52 12.95 8.47 9.33
CA GLN A 52 13.06 9.94 9.25
C GLN A 52 11.71 10.58 8.89
N GLY A 53 10.64 10.08 9.50
CA GLY A 53 9.28 10.61 9.44
C GLY A 53 8.93 11.41 10.69
N THR A 54 7.75 12.03 10.70
CA THR A 54 7.27 12.87 11.80
C THR A 54 6.43 12.12 12.83
N ALA A 55 5.95 10.90 12.49
CA ALA A 55 5.16 10.04 13.35
C ALA A 55 5.55 8.57 13.22
N GLY A 56 5.27 7.76 14.24
CA GLY A 56 5.36 6.31 14.24
C GLY A 56 4.02 5.64 13.92
N ASN A 57 4.03 4.30 13.82
CA ASN A 57 2.79 3.54 13.76
C ASN A 57 2.01 3.67 15.06
N LEU A 58 0.69 3.67 14.96
CA LEU A 58 -0.19 3.64 16.12
C LEU A 58 -0.71 2.22 16.33
N LEU A 59 -0.42 1.65 17.50
CA LEU A 59 -0.97 0.36 17.93
C LEU A 59 -1.96 0.58 19.06
N ALA A 60 -3.23 0.27 18.81
CA ALA A 60 -4.28 0.34 19.81
C ALA A 60 -4.84 -1.05 20.14
N VAL A 61 -5.30 -1.22 21.37
CA VAL A 61 -5.80 -2.51 21.86
C VAL A 61 -7.13 -2.31 22.56
N MET A 62 -8.12 -3.11 22.18
CA MET A 62 -9.38 -3.26 22.87
C MET A 62 -9.53 -4.72 23.31
N ASP A 63 -9.29 -4.97 24.59
CA ASP A 63 -9.45 -6.31 25.16
C ASP A 63 -10.94 -6.58 25.46
N GLY A 64 -11.42 -7.76 25.06
CA GLY A 64 -12.75 -8.27 25.34
C GLY A 64 -12.70 -9.47 26.26
N GLY A 65 -13.87 -9.89 26.72
CA GLY A 65 -14.03 -11.03 27.63
C GLY A 65 -14.32 -12.38 26.95
N LYS A 66 -14.47 -12.40 25.64
CA LYS A 66 -14.76 -13.63 24.86
C LYS A 66 -13.47 -14.41 24.62
N ASP A 67 -13.54 -15.72 24.84
CA ASP A 67 -12.45 -16.64 24.45
C ASP A 67 -12.50 -16.86 22.93
N ALA A 68 -11.84 -15.96 22.20
CA ALA A 68 -11.80 -15.95 20.73
C ALA A 68 -10.41 -15.54 20.24
N PRO A 69 -10.02 -15.93 19.03
CA PRO A 69 -8.75 -15.51 18.46
C PRO A 69 -8.61 -13.97 18.41
N ALA A 70 -7.42 -13.47 18.71
CA ALA A 70 -7.15 -12.04 18.59
C ALA A 70 -7.17 -11.65 17.09
N LEU A 71 -7.81 -10.52 16.79
CA LEU A 71 -7.96 -9.95 15.45
C LEU A 71 -7.13 -8.69 15.32
N LEU A 72 -6.59 -8.43 14.13
CA LEU A 72 -5.94 -7.19 13.75
C LEU A 72 -6.78 -6.49 12.68
N PHE A 73 -7.08 -5.20 12.87
CA PHE A 73 -7.58 -4.32 11.83
C PHE A 73 -6.50 -3.28 11.49
N CYS A 74 -6.24 -3.07 10.22
CA CYS A 74 -5.19 -2.18 9.76
C CYS A 74 -5.68 -1.25 8.65
N ALA A 75 -5.13 -0.03 8.67
CA ALA A 75 -5.25 1.00 7.65
C ALA A 75 -3.99 1.88 7.70
N HIS A 76 -3.66 2.59 6.61
CA HIS A 76 -2.51 3.49 6.65
C HIS A 76 -2.91 4.96 6.81
N MET A 77 -1.98 5.75 7.39
CA MET A 77 -2.22 7.16 7.73
C MET A 77 -1.75 8.13 6.65
N ASP A 78 -0.78 7.72 5.84
CA ASP A 78 -0.23 8.56 4.80
C ASP A 78 -1.05 8.53 3.50
N ARG A 79 -0.72 9.42 2.60
CA ARG A 79 -1.35 9.57 1.29
C ARG A 79 -0.35 10.04 0.25
N VAL A 80 -0.66 9.78 -1.03
CA VAL A 80 0.10 10.28 -2.16
C VAL A 80 -0.19 11.75 -2.45
N GLU A 81 0.70 12.40 -3.20
CA GLU A 81 0.48 13.77 -3.70
C GLU A 81 -0.20 13.76 -5.10
N PRO A 82 -1.03 14.79 -5.41
CA PRO A 82 -1.35 15.99 -4.63
C PRO A 82 -2.44 15.72 -3.58
N GLY A 83 -2.08 15.63 -2.31
CA GLY A 83 -2.95 15.25 -1.20
C GLY A 83 -3.07 16.32 -0.10
N SER A 84 -2.52 17.52 -0.30
CA SER A 84 -2.54 18.58 0.70
C SER A 84 -3.68 19.58 0.46
N GLY A 85 -4.37 20.01 1.54
CA GLY A 85 -5.45 20.98 1.47
C GLY A 85 -6.72 20.46 0.79
N ILE A 86 -7.05 19.19 0.98
CA ILE A 86 -8.23 18.55 0.39
C ILE A 86 -9.52 19.29 0.77
N LYS A 87 -10.37 19.52 -0.23
CA LYS A 87 -11.70 20.12 -0.09
C LYS A 87 -12.75 19.12 -0.53
N PRO A 88 -13.27 18.29 0.40
CA PRO A 88 -14.22 17.26 0.06
C PRO A 88 -15.56 17.85 -0.38
N GLN A 89 -16.18 17.23 -1.37
CA GLN A 89 -17.49 17.57 -1.91
C GLN A 89 -18.37 16.32 -1.92
N ILE A 90 -19.67 16.51 -1.71
CA ILE A 90 -20.64 15.42 -1.77
C ILE A 90 -21.65 15.76 -2.86
N LYS A 91 -21.79 14.83 -3.81
CA LYS A 91 -22.79 14.92 -4.87
C LYS A 91 -23.36 13.54 -5.14
N ASP A 92 -24.70 13.44 -5.18
CA ASP A 92 -25.45 12.22 -5.52
C ASP A 92 -24.98 10.97 -4.73
N GLY A 93 -24.60 11.15 -3.45
CA GLY A 93 -24.14 10.06 -2.59
C GLY A 93 -22.68 9.65 -2.77
N ILE A 94 -21.93 10.40 -3.56
CA ILE A 94 -20.50 10.18 -3.82
C ILE A 94 -19.70 11.33 -3.20
N ILE A 95 -18.61 11.00 -2.53
CA ILE A 95 -17.63 11.94 -2.01
C ILE A 95 -16.47 12.03 -3.00
N SER A 96 -16.04 13.24 -3.32
CA SER A 96 -14.87 13.52 -4.16
C SER A 96 -14.11 14.73 -3.60
N SER A 97 -12.92 15.03 -4.11
CA SER A 97 -12.27 16.33 -3.91
C SER A 97 -12.86 17.39 -4.85
N ASP A 98 -12.34 18.62 -4.77
CA ASP A 98 -12.65 19.68 -5.74
C ASP A 98 -11.96 19.49 -7.13
N GLY A 99 -11.25 18.39 -7.31
CA GLY A 99 -10.51 18.05 -8.53
C GLY A 99 -9.08 18.59 -8.58
N THR A 100 -8.66 19.38 -7.59
CA THR A 100 -7.27 19.88 -7.49
C THR A 100 -6.34 18.94 -6.74
N THR A 101 -6.90 18.06 -5.91
CA THR A 101 -6.20 17.07 -5.11
C THR A 101 -6.84 15.69 -5.28
N ILE A 102 -6.19 14.65 -4.78
CA ILE A 102 -6.85 13.37 -4.47
C ILE A 102 -7.91 13.58 -3.38
N LEU A 103 -8.74 12.57 -3.10
CA LEU A 103 -9.67 12.57 -1.96
C LEU A 103 -9.03 11.99 -0.69
N ALA A 104 -8.02 11.14 -0.83
CA ALA A 104 -7.42 10.31 0.22
C ALA A 104 -8.45 9.34 0.87
N ALA A 105 -9.39 8.81 0.09
CA ALA A 105 -10.22 7.70 0.53
C ALA A 105 -9.35 6.47 0.81
N ASP A 106 -8.30 6.31 0.07
CA ASP A 106 -7.16 5.45 0.29
C ASP A 106 -6.16 6.14 1.23
N ASP A 107 -6.04 5.83 2.55
CA ASP A 107 -6.84 4.81 3.24
C ASP A 107 -7.61 5.41 4.44
N VAL A 108 -7.96 6.69 4.38
CA VAL A 108 -8.78 7.34 5.41
C VAL A 108 -10.16 6.67 5.54
N ALA A 109 -10.68 6.03 4.48
CA ALA A 109 -11.91 5.28 4.55
C ALA A 109 -11.79 4.06 5.48
N GLY A 110 -10.65 3.35 5.41
CA GLY A 110 -10.33 2.26 6.32
C GLY A 110 -10.23 2.74 7.76
N ILE A 111 -9.51 3.83 8.01
CA ILE A 111 -9.41 4.44 9.34
C ILE A 111 -10.80 4.78 9.90
N ALA A 112 -11.62 5.48 9.15
CA ALA A 112 -12.97 5.89 9.59
C ALA A 112 -13.89 4.68 9.83
N ALA A 113 -13.83 3.66 8.96
CA ALA A 113 -14.59 2.44 9.09
C ALA A 113 -14.22 1.65 10.37
N ILE A 114 -12.93 1.54 10.67
CA ILE A 114 -12.41 0.89 11.89
C ILE A 114 -12.91 1.65 13.13
N LEU A 115 -12.71 2.98 13.17
CA LEU A 115 -13.11 3.80 14.33
C LEU A 115 -14.62 3.71 14.61
N GLU A 116 -15.47 3.80 13.57
CA GLU A 116 -16.91 3.67 13.74
C GLU A 116 -17.29 2.25 14.15
N GLY A 117 -16.65 1.22 13.56
CA GLY A 117 -16.85 -0.18 13.95
C GLY A 117 -16.60 -0.40 15.44
N LEU A 118 -15.46 0.10 15.96
CA LEU A 118 -15.11 0.01 17.39
C LEU A 118 -16.12 0.74 18.28
N ARG A 119 -16.64 1.90 17.86
CA ARG A 119 -17.70 2.61 18.58
C ARG A 119 -18.96 1.77 18.70
N ILE A 120 -19.40 1.20 17.58
CA ILE A 120 -20.60 0.33 17.56
C ILE A 120 -20.41 -0.89 18.46
N VAL A 121 -19.24 -1.53 18.43
CA VAL A 121 -18.90 -2.66 19.31
C VAL A 121 -19.06 -2.26 20.78
N LYS A 122 -18.54 -1.11 21.17
CA LYS A 122 -18.69 -0.59 22.56
C LYS A 122 -20.12 -0.18 22.90
N GLU A 123 -20.78 0.59 22.04
CA GLU A 123 -22.16 1.07 22.26
C GLU A 123 -23.16 -0.07 22.40
N ARG A 124 -22.97 -1.13 21.61
CA ARG A 124 -23.86 -2.32 21.62
C ARG A 124 -23.37 -3.41 22.56
N GLN A 125 -22.22 -3.23 23.20
CA GLN A 125 -21.61 -4.21 24.10
C GLN A 125 -21.45 -5.59 23.42
N ILE A 126 -20.99 -5.59 22.15
CA ILE A 126 -20.81 -6.81 21.39
C ILE A 126 -19.68 -7.63 22.03
N PRO A 127 -19.97 -8.91 22.40
CA PRO A 127 -18.93 -9.77 22.97
C PRO A 127 -17.83 -10.02 21.96
N HIS A 128 -16.57 -9.78 22.34
CA HIS A 128 -15.41 -9.97 21.47
C HIS A 128 -14.19 -10.46 22.23
N GLY A 129 -13.25 -11.05 21.52
CA GLY A 129 -11.90 -11.35 22.00
C GLY A 129 -11.01 -10.10 22.01
N ARG A 130 -9.71 -10.29 21.92
CA ARG A 130 -8.75 -9.19 21.77
C ARG A 130 -8.83 -8.62 20.35
N ILE A 131 -8.98 -7.31 20.24
CA ILE A 131 -8.91 -6.56 18.97
C ILE A 131 -7.68 -5.65 19.02
N GLU A 132 -6.82 -5.80 18.04
CA GLU A 132 -5.65 -4.95 17.81
C GLU A 132 -5.94 -4.07 16.60
N ILE A 133 -5.59 -2.80 16.69
CA ILE A 133 -5.72 -1.83 15.62
C ILE A 133 -4.34 -1.29 15.31
N LEU A 134 -3.93 -1.36 14.07
CA LEU A 134 -2.66 -0.85 13.59
C LEU A 134 -2.92 0.22 12.54
N PHE A 135 -2.56 1.47 12.83
CA PHE A 135 -2.51 2.50 11.83
C PHE A 135 -1.04 2.78 11.47
N THR A 136 -0.67 2.50 10.25
CA THR A 136 0.72 2.56 9.77
C THR A 136 1.07 3.91 9.18
N VAL A 137 2.36 4.22 9.17
CA VAL A 137 2.95 5.37 8.48
C VAL A 137 3.67 4.91 7.21
N ALA A 138 3.78 5.79 6.22
CA ALA A 138 4.61 5.63 5.03
C ALA A 138 4.38 4.28 4.29
N GLU A 139 3.13 3.85 4.17
CA GLU A 139 2.72 2.73 3.33
C GLU A 139 3.03 3.02 1.87
N GLU A 140 2.56 4.16 1.36
CA GLU A 140 2.68 4.67 0.00
C GLU A 140 4.14 4.93 -0.42
N GLY A 141 5.00 5.16 0.57
CA GLY A 141 6.44 5.29 0.38
C GLY A 141 7.17 3.97 0.18
N GLY A 142 6.50 2.83 0.38
CA GLY A 142 7.05 1.49 0.25
C GLY A 142 6.91 0.61 1.48
N LEU A 143 5.78 0.66 2.15
CA LEU A 143 5.40 -0.18 3.31
C LEU A 143 6.35 -0.01 4.51
N TYR A 144 6.88 1.22 4.68
CA TYR A 144 7.92 1.43 5.70
C TYR A 144 7.39 1.23 7.12
N GLY A 145 6.15 1.65 7.38
CA GLY A 145 5.52 1.48 8.69
C GLY A 145 5.47 0.01 9.10
N ALA A 146 4.91 -0.83 8.27
CA ALA A 146 4.82 -2.27 8.53
C ALA A 146 6.21 -2.94 8.59
N LYS A 147 7.17 -2.53 7.73
CA LYS A 147 8.54 -3.08 7.74
C LYS A 147 9.33 -2.80 9.01
N MET A 148 9.08 -1.67 9.66
CA MET A 148 9.79 -1.26 10.88
C MET A 148 9.05 -1.65 12.16
N LEU A 149 7.84 -2.20 12.04
CA LEU A 149 7.03 -2.64 13.16
C LEU A 149 7.73 -3.77 13.94
N ASP A 150 7.69 -3.69 15.25
CA ASP A 150 8.01 -4.82 16.12
C ASP A 150 6.82 -5.77 16.20
N ALA A 151 6.82 -6.79 15.33
CA ALA A 151 5.73 -7.77 15.23
C ALA A 151 5.51 -8.57 16.52
N SER A 152 6.47 -8.60 17.46
CA SER A 152 6.31 -9.28 18.76
C SER A 152 5.25 -8.63 19.66
N LYS A 153 4.88 -7.38 19.38
CA LYS A 153 3.80 -6.65 20.05
C LYS A 153 2.41 -7.11 19.64
N LEU A 154 2.27 -7.74 18.46
CA LEU A 154 1.01 -8.26 17.93
C LEU A 154 0.73 -9.66 18.46
N LYS A 155 -0.50 -9.89 18.91
CA LYS A 155 -1.02 -11.20 19.33
C LYS A 155 -2.07 -11.76 18.37
N ALA A 156 -2.46 -10.97 17.40
CA ALA A 156 -3.47 -11.32 16.41
C ALA A 156 -3.13 -12.63 15.67
N LYS A 157 -4.15 -13.37 15.34
CA LYS A 157 -4.09 -14.61 14.55
C LYS A 157 -4.67 -14.43 13.16
N ALA A 158 -5.41 -13.35 12.94
CA ALA A 158 -6.01 -12.96 11.67
C ALA A 158 -5.95 -11.45 11.53
N GLY A 159 -5.53 -10.97 10.35
CA GLY A 159 -5.44 -9.55 10.01
C GLY A 159 -6.40 -9.16 8.90
N PHE A 160 -7.04 -8.02 9.04
CA PHE A 160 -7.97 -7.42 8.09
C PHE A 160 -7.48 -6.02 7.74
N PHE A 161 -6.97 -5.87 6.52
CA PHE A 161 -6.46 -4.62 5.99
C PHE A 161 -7.55 -3.97 5.14
N LEU A 162 -7.97 -2.76 5.47
CA LEU A 162 -9.08 -2.09 4.81
C LEU A 162 -8.58 -1.22 3.65
N ASP A 163 -7.81 -1.80 2.73
CA ASP A 163 -6.92 -1.13 1.80
C ASP A 163 -6.96 -1.76 0.40
N ALA A 164 -8.14 -2.14 -0.08
CA ALA A 164 -8.29 -2.62 -1.46
C ALA A 164 -9.39 -1.90 -2.20
N GLY A 165 -9.19 -1.72 -3.51
CA GLY A 165 -10.24 -1.37 -4.43
C GLY A 165 -11.32 -2.46 -4.53
N GLY A 166 -12.40 -2.17 -5.27
CA GLY A 166 -13.55 -3.05 -5.40
C GLY A 166 -14.58 -2.89 -4.28
N PRO A 167 -15.80 -3.37 -4.48
CA PRO A 167 -16.90 -3.20 -3.53
C PRO A 167 -16.63 -3.94 -2.21
N VAL A 168 -17.28 -3.47 -1.12
CA VAL A 168 -17.27 -4.18 0.16
C VAL A 168 -17.79 -5.60 -0.03
N GLY A 169 -17.08 -6.59 0.56
CA GLY A 169 -17.27 -8.03 0.31
C GLY A 169 -16.19 -8.62 -0.61
N THR A 170 -15.36 -7.78 -1.26
CA THR A 170 -14.13 -8.23 -1.92
C THR A 170 -13.11 -8.59 -0.84
N VAL A 171 -12.48 -9.76 -0.99
CA VAL A 171 -11.45 -10.29 -0.10
C VAL A 171 -10.23 -10.67 -0.95
N VAL A 172 -9.17 -9.87 -0.87
CA VAL A 172 -7.92 -10.16 -1.57
C VAL A 172 -7.15 -11.21 -0.79
N VAL A 173 -6.97 -12.37 -1.41
CA VAL A 173 -6.33 -13.54 -0.81
C VAL A 173 -4.94 -13.82 -1.40
N GLN A 174 -4.54 -13.09 -2.44
CA GLN A 174 -3.23 -13.22 -3.09
C GLN A 174 -2.69 -11.86 -3.51
N ALA A 175 -1.45 -11.57 -3.16
CA ALA A 175 -0.71 -10.40 -3.62
C ALA A 175 0.71 -10.78 -4.07
N PRO A 176 1.32 -10.00 -4.99
CA PRO A 176 2.65 -10.29 -5.51
C PRO A 176 3.75 -9.99 -4.51
N ALA A 177 4.92 -10.61 -4.70
CA ALA A 177 6.18 -10.07 -4.23
C ALA A 177 6.67 -8.98 -5.18
N GLN A 178 7.51 -8.08 -4.66
CA GLN A 178 8.15 -7.03 -5.44
C GLN A 178 9.66 -7.04 -5.21
N LYS A 179 10.42 -6.87 -6.32
CA LYS A 179 11.84 -6.53 -6.29
C LYS A 179 12.07 -5.17 -6.94
N ASN A 180 12.91 -4.37 -6.29
CA ASN A 180 13.41 -3.11 -6.82
C ASN A 180 14.62 -3.38 -7.70
N PHE A 181 14.68 -2.71 -8.84
CA PHE A 181 15.75 -2.81 -9.82
C PHE A 181 16.40 -1.43 -10.01
N ARG A 182 17.71 -1.36 -9.93
CA ARG A 182 18.48 -0.17 -10.24
C ARG A 182 19.70 -0.55 -11.07
N ALA A 183 19.94 0.18 -12.17
CA ALA A 183 21.15 0.03 -12.97
C ALA A 183 21.77 1.37 -13.25
N VAL A 184 23.09 1.46 -13.13
CA VAL A 184 23.89 2.63 -13.54
C VAL A 184 24.80 2.20 -14.67
N ILE A 185 24.52 2.72 -15.86
CA ILE A 185 25.30 2.43 -17.08
C ILE A 185 26.41 3.48 -17.20
N HIS A 186 27.62 3.00 -17.37
CA HIS A 186 28.84 3.84 -17.55
C HIS A 186 29.24 3.87 -19.01
N GLY A 187 29.12 5.03 -19.64
CA GLY A 187 29.60 5.29 -21.00
C GLY A 187 30.99 5.95 -21.02
N LYS A 188 31.21 6.83 -22.01
CA LYS A 188 32.42 7.61 -22.13
C LYS A 188 32.10 8.99 -22.67
N ALA A 189 32.47 10.04 -21.92
CA ALA A 189 32.27 11.42 -22.36
C ALA A 189 33.18 11.79 -23.54
N ALA A 190 32.64 12.63 -24.43
CA ALA A 190 33.36 13.29 -25.51
C ALA A 190 32.61 14.55 -25.95
N HIS A 191 33.27 15.43 -26.70
CA HIS A 191 32.61 16.58 -27.32
C HIS A 191 31.75 16.11 -28.50
N ALA A 192 30.43 16.30 -28.41
CA ALA A 192 29.43 15.72 -29.33
C ALA A 192 29.61 16.21 -30.80
N GLY A 193 30.15 17.41 -31.02
CA GLY A 193 30.34 17.97 -32.34
C GLY A 193 31.78 17.92 -32.89
N VAL A 194 32.79 17.69 -32.01
CA VAL A 194 34.21 17.73 -32.41
C VAL A 194 34.80 16.33 -32.56
N ALA A 195 34.48 15.43 -31.63
CA ALA A 195 35.07 14.09 -31.59
C ALA A 195 34.07 13.07 -31.02
N PRO A 196 32.86 12.93 -31.58
CA PRO A 196 31.83 12.02 -31.07
C PRO A 196 32.30 10.56 -31.08
N GLU A 197 33.18 10.19 -32.00
CA GLU A 197 33.77 8.84 -32.12
C GLU A 197 34.62 8.43 -30.91
N ASN A 198 35.08 9.39 -30.12
CA ASN A 198 35.85 9.12 -28.90
C ASN A 198 34.95 8.85 -27.67
N GLY A 199 33.64 9.07 -27.79
CA GLY A 199 32.64 8.89 -26.73
C GLY A 199 31.80 7.63 -26.93
N ILE A 200 31.13 7.23 -25.86
CA ILE A 200 30.08 6.18 -25.89
C ILE A 200 28.92 6.70 -25.05
N SER A 201 27.79 6.95 -25.71
CA SER A 201 26.62 7.53 -25.06
C SER A 201 25.89 6.52 -24.14
N ALA A 202 25.97 6.73 -22.85
CA ALA A 202 25.22 5.92 -21.89
C ALA A 202 23.69 6.00 -22.11
N ILE A 203 23.15 7.13 -22.61
CA ILE A 203 21.73 7.27 -22.97
C ILE A 203 21.36 6.33 -24.12
N VAL A 204 22.19 6.22 -25.16
CA VAL A 204 21.95 5.32 -26.29
C VAL A 204 21.97 3.86 -25.82
N VAL A 205 22.96 3.49 -24.99
CA VAL A 205 23.06 2.14 -24.43
C VAL A 205 21.85 1.81 -23.58
N ALA A 206 21.41 2.73 -22.69
CA ALA A 206 20.23 2.56 -21.86
C ALA A 206 18.95 2.39 -22.69
N ALA A 207 18.74 3.23 -23.71
CA ALA A 207 17.59 3.14 -24.60
C ALA A 207 17.54 1.79 -25.34
N GLN A 208 18.69 1.29 -25.83
CA GLN A 208 18.80 -0.02 -26.48
C GLN A 208 18.52 -1.18 -25.49
N ALA A 209 18.95 -1.07 -24.26
CA ALA A 209 18.66 -2.05 -23.23
C ALA A 209 17.17 -2.07 -22.89
N ILE A 210 16.55 -0.91 -22.64
CA ILE A 210 15.10 -0.81 -22.34
C ILE A 210 14.27 -1.38 -23.49
N ALA A 211 14.64 -1.08 -24.76
CA ALA A 211 13.92 -1.58 -25.92
C ALA A 211 13.97 -3.12 -26.10
N LYS A 212 14.96 -3.78 -25.48
CA LYS A 212 15.12 -5.24 -25.49
C LYS A 212 14.51 -5.92 -24.25
N MET A 213 14.13 -5.15 -23.22
CA MET A 213 13.50 -5.70 -22.02
C MET A 213 12.04 -6.08 -22.25
N ASN A 214 11.62 -7.17 -21.63
CA ASN A 214 10.20 -7.46 -21.47
C ASN A 214 9.67 -6.58 -20.31
N LEU A 215 8.84 -5.60 -20.63
CA LEU A 215 8.25 -4.65 -19.67
C LEU A 215 6.73 -4.61 -19.81
N GLY A 216 6.07 -3.98 -18.84
CA GLY A 216 4.62 -3.93 -18.73
C GLY A 216 4.07 -5.24 -18.15
N ARG A 217 2.97 -5.75 -18.70
CA ARG A 217 2.38 -7.02 -18.28
C ARG A 217 3.04 -8.18 -19.03
N ILE A 218 3.81 -8.96 -18.29
CA ILE A 218 4.55 -10.11 -18.82
C ILE A 218 3.63 -11.31 -18.99
N ASP A 219 2.81 -11.59 -17.95
CA ASP A 219 1.77 -12.61 -17.96
C ASP A 219 0.65 -12.22 -16.96
N GLN A 220 -0.26 -13.15 -16.65
CA GLN A 220 -1.42 -12.89 -15.77
C GLN A 220 -1.04 -12.48 -14.33
N GLU A 221 0.17 -12.78 -13.88
CA GLU A 221 0.61 -12.57 -12.50
C GLU A 221 1.94 -11.82 -12.38
N THR A 222 2.58 -11.50 -13.51
CA THR A 222 3.92 -10.88 -13.54
C THR A 222 3.90 -9.57 -14.29
N THR A 223 4.48 -8.54 -13.70
CA THR A 223 4.70 -7.22 -14.30
C THR A 223 6.12 -6.76 -14.06
N ALA A 224 6.63 -5.87 -14.94
CA ALA A 224 7.92 -5.21 -14.77
C ALA A 224 7.86 -3.80 -15.37
N ASN A 225 8.58 -2.87 -14.78
CA ASN A 225 8.62 -1.48 -15.23
C ASN A 225 9.99 -0.85 -15.01
N ILE A 226 10.38 0.03 -15.93
CA ILE A 226 11.43 1.03 -15.70
C ILE A 226 10.70 2.37 -15.56
N GLY A 227 10.56 2.83 -14.32
CA GLY A 227 9.79 4.02 -13.97
C GLY A 227 10.59 5.32 -14.07
N LEU A 228 11.93 5.24 -13.92
CA LEU A 228 12.79 6.42 -13.96
C LEU A 228 14.02 6.17 -14.82
N ILE A 229 14.39 7.20 -15.59
CA ILE A 229 15.66 7.30 -16.32
C ILE A 229 16.26 8.68 -16.06
N ARG A 230 17.53 8.73 -15.67
CA ARG A 230 18.24 9.99 -15.38
C ARG A 230 19.63 9.92 -16.00
N GLY A 231 20.00 10.93 -16.78
CA GLY A 231 21.34 11.01 -17.37
C GLY A 231 21.53 12.17 -18.33
N GLY A 232 22.80 12.48 -18.59
CA GLY A 232 23.22 13.62 -19.41
C GLY A 232 23.28 14.93 -18.61
N GLU A 233 24.21 15.82 -19.00
CA GLU A 233 24.44 17.12 -18.36
C GLU A 233 24.23 18.28 -19.33
N ALA A 234 24.71 18.12 -20.59
CA ALA A 234 24.63 19.15 -21.62
C ALA A 234 24.49 18.54 -23.01
N THR A 235 23.89 19.29 -23.94
CA THR A 235 23.61 18.82 -25.32
C THR A 235 24.85 18.64 -26.18
N ASN A 236 25.95 19.29 -25.83
CA ASN A 236 27.24 19.21 -26.55
C ASN A 236 28.24 18.22 -25.92
N ILE A 237 27.79 17.45 -24.91
CA ILE A 237 28.60 16.40 -24.26
C ILE A 237 27.93 15.05 -24.50
N ILE A 238 28.67 14.05 -24.96
CA ILE A 238 28.21 12.66 -24.99
C ILE A 238 28.07 12.17 -23.55
N PRO A 239 26.89 11.77 -23.10
CA PRO A 239 26.66 11.40 -21.70
C PRO A 239 27.37 10.09 -21.34
N ASP A 240 28.16 10.14 -20.29
CA ASP A 240 28.92 9.00 -19.77
C ASP A 240 28.28 8.25 -18.64
N ARG A 241 27.08 8.69 -18.20
CA ARG A 241 26.36 8.05 -17.11
C ARG A 241 24.83 8.15 -17.30
N VAL A 242 24.15 7.02 -17.11
CA VAL A 242 22.69 6.94 -17.02
C VAL A 242 22.28 6.03 -15.87
N GLU A 243 21.31 6.45 -15.11
CA GLU A 243 20.66 5.66 -14.07
C GLU A 243 19.26 5.24 -14.53
N LEU A 244 18.95 3.97 -14.36
CA LEU A 244 17.65 3.37 -14.55
C LEU A 244 17.13 2.88 -13.18
N VAL A 245 15.88 3.21 -12.86
CA VAL A 245 15.19 2.69 -11.66
C VAL A 245 13.88 2.06 -12.08
N GLY A 246 13.64 0.85 -11.62
CA GLY A 246 12.48 0.06 -11.98
C GLY A 246 12.10 -0.94 -10.90
N GLU A 247 11.11 -1.76 -11.23
CA GLU A 247 10.60 -2.83 -10.38
C GLU A 247 10.13 -4.02 -11.21
N ALA A 248 10.01 -5.16 -10.55
CA ALA A 248 9.26 -6.30 -11.06
C ALA A 248 8.39 -6.86 -9.93
N ARG A 249 7.20 -7.33 -10.29
CA ARG A 249 6.24 -7.95 -9.36
C ARG A 249 5.75 -9.27 -9.93
N SER A 250 5.55 -10.26 -9.06
CA SER A 250 4.88 -11.50 -9.42
C SER A 250 4.29 -12.21 -8.21
N ARG A 251 3.14 -12.88 -8.39
CA ARG A 251 2.60 -13.80 -7.38
C ARG A 251 3.37 -15.12 -7.33
N SER A 252 4.22 -15.39 -8.31
CA SER A 252 5.14 -16.52 -8.35
C SER A 252 6.57 -16.06 -8.13
N SER A 253 7.22 -16.49 -7.04
CA SER A 253 8.63 -16.15 -6.76
C SER A 253 9.56 -16.60 -7.89
N ALA A 254 9.33 -17.79 -8.47
CA ALA A 254 10.15 -18.28 -9.57
C ALA A 254 10.04 -17.41 -10.84
N LYS A 255 8.86 -16.87 -11.14
CA LYS A 255 8.67 -15.95 -12.27
C LYS A 255 9.27 -14.58 -11.97
N LEU A 256 9.18 -14.10 -10.73
CA LEU A 256 9.79 -12.86 -10.31
C LEU A 256 11.32 -12.91 -10.49
N GLU A 257 11.97 -13.96 -9.99
CA GLU A 257 13.41 -14.16 -10.16
C GLU A 257 13.79 -14.19 -11.64
N LYS A 258 13.09 -14.98 -12.45
CA LYS A 258 13.34 -15.09 -13.90
C LYS A 258 13.17 -13.72 -14.61
N GLN A 259 12.20 -12.91 -14.21
CA GLN A 259 11.99 -11.59 -14.81
C GLN A 259 13.13 -10.64 -14.45
N VAL A 260 13.57 -10.65 -13.20
CA VAL A 260 14.69 -9.80 -12.76
C VAL A 260 16.01 -10.25 -13.41
N GLU A 261 16.28 -11.55 -13.47
CA GLU A 261 17.43 -12.12 -14.18
C GLU A 261 17.44 -11.69 -15.65
N HIS A 262 16.28 -11.71 -16.33
CA HIS A 262 16.15 -11.22 -17.69
C HIS A 262 16.52 -9.72 -17.80
N MET A 263 16.03 -8.87 -16.88
CA MET A 263 16.37 -7.45 -16.90
C MET A 263 17.88 -7.21 -16.69
N GLU A 264 18.50 -7.93 -15.77
CA GLU A 264 19.95 -7.89 -15.54
C GLU A 264 20.74 -8.33 -16.76
N GLU A 265 20.37 -9.48 -17.35
CA GLU A 265 21.05 -10.04 -18.52
C GLU A 265 21.00 -9.09 -19.71
N VAL A 266 19.83 -8.48 -19.97
CA VAL A 266 19.67 -7.50 -21.05
C VAL A 266 20.60 -6.30 -20.86
N ILE A 267 20.70 -5.75 -19.63
CA ILE A 267 21.63 -4.64 -19.34
C ILE A 267 23.08 -5.09 -19.59
N ARG A 268 23.51 -6.21 -18.98
CA ARG A 268 24.90 -6.70 -19.09
C ARG A 268 25.29 -6.95 -20.54
N ARG A 269 24.43 -7.64 -21.30
CA ARG A 269 24.66 -7.94 -22.71
C ARG A 269 24.75 -6.68 -23.56
N THR A 270 23.79 -5.75 -23.38
CA THR A 270 23.81 -4.51 -24.16
C THR A 270 25.05 -3.67 -23.82
N CYS A 271 25.44 -3.56 -22.56
CA CYS A 271 26.67 -2.88 -22.17
C CYS A 271 27.89 -3.54 -22.81
N SER A 272 27.99 -4.86 -22.85
CA SER A 272 29.08 -5.59 -23.51
C SER A 272 29.10 -5.34 -25.00
N ASP A 273 27.96 -5.29 -25.70
CA ASP A 273 27.87 -5.00 -27.14
C ASP A 273 28.46 -3.60 -27.47
N TYR A 274 28.39 -2.64 -26.53
CA TYR A 274 28.94 -1.28 -26.67
C TYR A 274 30.33 -1.10 -26.02
N GLY A 275 30.89 -2.14 -25.42
CA GLY A 275 32.21 -2.07 -24.75
C GLY A 275 32.21 -1.22 -23.48
N VAL A 276 31.07 -1.17 -22.77
CA VAL A 276 30.87 -0.42 -21.52
C VAL A 276 30.44 -1.33 -20.39
N SER A 277 30.33 -0.79 -19.16
CA SER A 277 29.90 -1.52 -17.97
C SER A 277 28.64 -0.95 -17.36
N ALA A 278 28.01 -1.72 -16.47
CA ALA A 278 26.93 -1.26 -15.61
C ALA A 278 27.06 -1.82 -14.20
N ASP A 279 26.71 -0.99 -13.21
CA ASP A 279 26.46 -1.42 -11.84
C ASP A 279 24.98 -1.72 -11.71
N ILE A 280 24.62 -2.95 -11.33
CA ILE A 280 23.23 -3.38 -11.17
C ILE A 280 23.00 -3.76 -9.71
N LYS A 281 21.93 -3.24 -9.13
CA LYS A 281 21.47 -3.57 -7.79
C LYS A 281 20.01 -4.01 -7.84
N VAL A 282 19.76 -5.20 -7.35
CA VAL A 282 18.42 -5.74 -7.10
C VAL A 282 18.24 -5.89 -5.60
N SER A 283 17.07 -5.58 -5.10
CA SER A 283 16.72 -5.78 -3.68
C SER A 283 15.26 -6.18 -3.54
N ASP A 284 14.98 -7.03 -2.57
CA ASP A 284 13.62 -7.36 -2.20
C ASP A 284 12.93 -6.13 -1.60
N SER A 285 11.68 -5.89 -2.00
CA SER A 285 10.81 -4.90 -1.39
C SER A 285 9.90 -5.54 -0.36
N TYR A 286 9.12 -6.52 -0.78
CA TYR A 286 8.25 -7.34 0.06
C TYR A 286 7.96 -8.69 -0.59
N GLY A 287 7.53 -9.67 0.24
CA GLY A 287 7.16 -11.02 -0.18
C GLY A 287 5.75 -11.11 -0.74
N ALA A 288 5.46 -12.15 -1.51
CA ALA A 288 4.10 -12.50 -1.91
C ALA A 288 3.36 -13.18 -0.75
N PHE A 289 2.03 -13.06 -0.74
CA PHE A 289 1.20 -13.96 0.06
C PHE A 289 0.13 -14.64 -0.80
N SER A 290 -0.27 -15.83 -0.37
CA SER A 290 -1.36 -16.59 -0.98
C SER A 290 -2.06 -17.38 0.11
N LEU A 291 -3.31 -17.06 0.36
CA LEU A 291 -4.16 -17.67 1.37
C LEU A 291 -5.17 -18.60 0.73
N ASN A 292 -5.52 -19.66 1.48
CA ASN A 292 -6.49 -20.63 1.03
C ASN A 292 -7.91 -20.21 1.49
N GLN A 293 -8.93 -20.55 0.70
CA GLN A 293 -10.32 -20.33 1.11
C GLN A 293 -10.70 -20.97 2.46
N ASN A 294 -9.91 -21.97 2.90
CA ASN A 294 -10.10 -22.68 4.17
C ASN A 294 -9.38 -22.05 5.35
N ASP A 295 -8.50 -21.06 5.12
CA ASP A 295 -7.81 -20.36 6.18
C ASP A 295 -8.79 -19.57 7.04
N PHE A 296 -8.53 -19.52 8.34
CA PHE A 296 -9.45 -18.91 9.31
C PHE A 296 -9.82 -17.46 8.94
N VAL A 297 -8.83 -16.65 8.57
CA VAL A 297 -9.05 -15.24 8.21
C VAL A 297 -9.94 -15.10 6.98
N VAL A 298 -9.78 -15.96 5.97
CA VAL A 298 -10.59 -15.95 4.74
C VAL A 298 -12.02 -16.38 5.04
N LYS A 299 -12.19 -17.48 5.80
CA LYS A 299 -13.51 -17.94 6.22
C LYS A 299 -14.25 -16.87 7.02
N LEU A 300 -13.59 -16.25 7.98
CA LEU A 300 -14.19 -15.21 8.81
C LEU A 300 -14.63 -14.00 7.97
N ALA A 301 -13.78 -13.54 7.04
CA ALA A 301 -14.14 -12.47 6.11
C ALA A 301 -15.37 -12.86 5.27
N CYS A 302 -15.40 -14.05 4.67
CA CYS A 302 -16.55 -14.51 3.87
C CYS A 302 -17.83 -14.61 4.69
N GLN A 303 -17.79 -15.25 5.86
CA GLN A 303 -18.95 -15.38 6.76
C GLN A 303 -19.50 -14.01 7.19
N ALA A 304 -18.61 -13.05 7.48
CA ALA A 304 -19.01 -11.70 7.84
C ALA A 304 -19.69 -10.97 6.68
N ALA A 305 -19.22 -11.15 5.44
CA ALA A 305 -19.86 -10.60 4.25
C ALA A 305 -21.24 -11.24 4.02
N GLU A 306 -21.34 -12.56 4.10
CA GLU A 306 -22.60 -13.30 3.96
C GLU A 306 -23.63 -12.89 5.02
N ALA A 307 -23.21 -12.67 6.28
CA ALA A 307 -24.06 -12.19 7.36
C ALA A 307 -24.65 -10.78 7.08
N MET A 308 -23.97 -9.99 6.26
CA MET A 308 -24.46 -8.70 5.77
C MET A 308 -25.35 -8.81 4.51
N GLY A 309 -25.55 -10.01 3.97
CA GLY A 309 -26.26 -10.25 2.72
C GLY A 309 -25.43 -9.92 1.46
N LEU A 310 -24.10 -9.83 1.59
CA LEU A 310 -23.18 -9.64 0.49
C LEU A 310 -22.64 -10.98 -0.02
N GLU A 311 -22.35 -11.06 -1.32
CA GLU A 311 -21.65 -12.19 -1.91
C GLU A 311 -20.14 -11.97 -1.81
N PRO A 312 -19.40 -12.78 -1.02
CA PRO A 312 -17.96 -12.61 -0.88
C PRO A 312 -17.24 -12.93 -2.19
N ARG A 313 -16.25 -12.10 -2.56
CA ARG A 313 -15.44 -12.25 -3.78
C ARG A 313 -13.98 -12.43 -3.42
N LEU A 314 -13.45 -13.65 -3.64
CA LEU A 314 -12.03 -13.92 -3.45
C LEU A 314 -11.24 -13.47 -4.68
N GLU A 315 -10.32 -12.54 -4.49
CA GLU A 315 -9.58 -11.92 -5.58
C GLU A 315 -8.06 -12.01 -5.38
N SER A 316 -7.34 -11.80 -6.48
CA SER A 316 -5.90 -11.63 -6.49
C SER A 316 -5.58 -10.22 -6.96
N THR A 317 -4.63 -9.55 -6.32
CA THR A 317 -4.17 -8.21 -6.73
C THR A 317 -2.83 -8.24 -7.46
N GLY A 318 -2.54 -7.17 -8.19
CA GLY A 318 -1.21 -6.86 -8.74
C GLY A 318 -0.43 -5.86 -7.89
N GLY A 319 -1.08 -5.23 -6.89
CA GLY A 319 -0.46 -4.34 -5.90
C GLY A 319 0.03 -5.10 -4.67
N GLY A 320 0.89 -4.47 -3.89
CA GLY A 320 1.24 -4.89 -2.55
C GLY A 320 0.69 -3.90 -1.55
N SER A 321 0.52 -4.31 -0.31
CA SER A 321 0.11 -3.51 0.83
C SER A 321 0.83 -3.95 2.10
N ASP A 322 0.58 -3.30 3.21
CA ASP A 322 1.11 -3.71 4.51
C ASP A 322 0.74 -5.15 4.88
N ALA A 323 -0.35 -5.69 4.32
CA ALA A 323 -0.71 -7.10 4.48
C ALA A 323 0.39 -8.06 3.99
N ASN A 324 1.19 -7.67 2.97
CA ASN A 324 2.32 -8.47 2.50
C ASN A 324 3.37 -8.65 3.61
N ILE A 325 3.65 -7.58 4.35
CA ILE A 325 4.64 -7.59 5.44
C ILE A 325 4.10 -8.39 6.62
N ILE A 326 2.85 -8.16 7.01
CA ILE A 326 2.23 -8.83 8.17
C ILE A 326 2.03 -10.32 7.92
N ASN A 327 1.69 -10.75 6.69
CA ASN A 327 1.72 -12.17 6.32
C ASN A 327 3.15 -12.74 6.45
N GLY A 328 4.17 -11.98 6.08
CA GLY A 328 5.57 -12.35 6.27
C GLY A 328 5.97 -12.55 7.75
N TYR A 329 5.31 -11.87 8.69
CA TYR A 329 5.48 -12.06 10.14
C TYR A 329 4.68 -13.26 10.68
N GLY A 330 3.93 -13.97 9.83
CA GLY A 330 3.18 -15.17 10.22
C GLY A 330 1.77 -14.91 10.76
N ILE A 331 1.25 -13.69 10.59
CA ILE A 331 -0.15 -13.35 10.88
C ILE A 331 -0.93 -13.39 9.56
N SER A 332 -1.73 -14.45 9.36
CA SER A 332 -2.55 -14.60 8.16
C SER A 332 -3.48 -13.40 7.97
N SER A 333 -3.32 -12.65 6.88
CA SER A 333 -3.99 -11.37 6.67
C SER A 333 -4.54 -11.25 5.26
N VAL A 334 -5.76 -10.76 5.16
CA VAL A 334 -6.46 -10.44 3.90
C VAL A 334 -6.56 -8.93 3.73
N VAL A 335 -6.72 -8.48 2.47
CA VAL A 335 -7.06 -7.07 2.20
C VAL A 335 -8.51 -7.00 1.74
N LEU A 336 -9.28 -6.08 2.32
CA LEU A 336 -10.71 -5.94 2.12
C LEU A 336 -11.03 -4.79 1.19
N GLY A 337 -11.97 -5.03 0.26
CA GLY A 337 -12.47 -4.00 -0.64
C GLY A 337 -13.24 -2.92 0.10
N MET A 338 -12.91 -1.66 -0.19
CA MET A 338 -13.48 -0.48 0.46
C MET A 338 -14.53 0.23 -0.38
N GLY A 339 -14.57 -0.06 -1.69
CA GLY A 339 -15.54 0.55 -2.60
C GLY A 339 -15.15 1.93 -3.13
N TYR A 340 -13.97 2.44 -2.80
CA TYR A 340 -13.42 3.63 -3.46
C TYR A 340 -12.94 3.30 -4.88
N ASP A 341 -12.81 4.30 -5.72
CA ASP A 341 -12.34 4.15 -7.10
C ASP A 341 -11.43 5.30 -7.51
N HIS A 342 -10.65 5.09 -8.56
CA HIS A 342 -9.69 6.06 -9.11
C HIS A 342 -8.64 6.56 -8.11
N VAL A 343 -8.22 5.70 -7.17
CA VAL A 343 -7.17 6.02 -6.19
C VAL A 343 -5.89 6.54 -6.85
N HIS A 344 -5.12 7.34 -6.12
CA HIS A 344 -3.90 8.00 -6.60
C HIS A 344 -4.11 8.98 -7.77
N THR A 345 -5.34 9.42 -7.98
CA THR A 345 -5.67 10.45 -8.98
C THR A 345 -6.59 11.52 -8.39
N THR A 346 -6.64 12.69 -9.03
CA THR A 346 -7.57 13.77 -8.64
C THR A 346 -9.04 13.45 -8.98
N SER A 347 -9.31 12.30 -9.57
CA SER A 347 -10.66 11.77 -9.82
C SER A 347 -11.10 10.75 -8.78
N GLU A 348 -10.34 10.57 -7.71
CA GLU A 348 -10.65 9.65 -6.62
C GLU A 348 -12.00 9.93 -6.00
N VAL A 349 -12.77 8.87 -5.75
CA VAL A 349 -14.13 8.96 -5.22
C VAL A 349 -14.39 7.90 -4.16
N MET A 350 -15.30 8.24 -3.23
CA MET A 350 -15.81 7.33 -2.20
C MET A 350 -17.34 7.36 -2.16
N PRO A 351 -18.03 6.30 -2.60
CA PRO A 351 -19.47 6.18 -2.41
C PRO A 351 -19.82 6.04 -0.92
N ILE A 352 -20.77 6.84 -0.44
CA ILE A 352 -21.14 6.86 0.99
C ILE A 352 -21.72 5.53 1.44
N ASP A 353 -22.45 4.81 0.58
CA ASP A 353 -23.00 3.49 0.90
C ASP A 353 -21.90 2.45 1.11
N GLN A 354 -20.81 2.52 0.34
CA GLN A 354 -19.64 1.65 0.51
C GLN A 354 -18.89 1.97 1.81
N LEU A 355 -18.71 3.26 2.15
CA LEU A 355 -18.12 3.66 3.42
C LEU A 355 -18.92 3.11 4.62
N VAL A 356 -20.26 3.21 4.56
CA VAL A 356 -21.15 2.65 5.58
C VAL A 356 -21.07 1.12 5.63
N ALA A 357 -21.01 0.47 4.46
CA ALA A 357 -20.87 -0.98 4.36
C ALA A 357 -19.52 -1.45 4.93
N ALA A 358 -18.41 -0.71 4.69
CA ALA A 358 -17.10 -1.03 5.24
C ALA A 358 -17.09 -1.00 6.78
N ALA A 359 -17.68 0.03 7.39
CA ALA A 359 -17.82 0.09 8.84
C ALA A 359 -18.71 -1.04 9.39
N ALA A 360 -19.78 -1.40 8.68
CA ALA A 360 -20.61 -2.55 9.04
C ALA A 360 -19.86 -3.88 8.91
N TYR A 361 -18.94 -3.97 7.93
CA TYR A 361 -18.13 -5.16 7.71
C TYR A 361 -17.14 -5.39 8.86
N VAL A 362 -16.49 -4.32 9.38
CA VAL A 362 -15.68 -4.39 10.60
C VAL A 362 -16.49 -4.97 11.77
N VAL A 363 -17.70 -4.44 12.00
CA VAL A 363 -18.59 -4.95 13.07
C VAL A 363 -18.96 -6.41 12.84
N SER A 364 -19.32 -6.78 11.60
CA SER A 364 -19.69 -8.15 11.25
C SER A 364 -18.54 -9.14 11.43
N ILE A 365 -17.32 -8.77 11.10
CA ILE A 365 -16.11 -9.59 11.35
C ILE A 365 -15.95 -9.85 12.86
N ILE A 366 -16.13 -8.82 13.69
CA ILE A 366 -16.01 -8.94 15.14
C ILE A 366 -17.16 -9.79 15.72
N GLU A 367 -18.38 -9.64 15.24
CA GLU A 367 -19.56 -10.42 15.71
C GLU A 367 -19.41 -11.92 15.37
N ASN A 368 -18.77 -12.26 14.26
CA ASN A 368 -18.62 -13.64 13.78
C ASN A 368 -17.30 -14.32 14.24
N SER A 369 -16.44 -13.60 14.98
CA SER A 369 -15.16 -14.11 15.47
C SER A 369 -15.26 -15.00 16.70
#